data_ad80be8a08899912096b6734939d9699
#
_entry.id   ad80be8a08899912096b6734939d9699
#
_cell.length_a   1.000
_cell.length_b   1.000
_cell.length_c   1.000
_cell.angle_alpha   90.00
_cell.angle_beta   90.00
_cell.angle_gamma   90.00
#
_symmetry.space_group_name_H-M   'P 1'
#
loop_
_entity.id
_entity.type
_entity.pdbx_description
1 polymer ?
#
loop_
_entity_poly.entity_id
_entity_poly.type
_entity_poly.pdbx_seq_one_letter_code
_entity_poly.pdbx_strand_id
1 'polypeptide(L)'
;MLVVSKARKAAAQASYQQGQRKNMIYNGDMTICQRSTSVSGIGNGDAGYHVQDRWRVGESGAPNAVVTMSKSTTAPDGFASSLKLDCTTASGTVADADLLVISQLFEGQDLQSWNKGDAQARAITISFWVNTTKTGTYIISMYDN
;
A
#
# COMPACT_ATOMS: atom_id res chain seq x y z
N MET A 1 -17.96 21.40 42.43
CA MET A 1 -18.79 20.43 41.70
C MET A 1 -18.66 20.66 40.21
N LEU A 2 -17.54 20.41 39.61
CA LEU A 2 -17.40 20.53 38.13
C LEU A 2 -16.31 19.68 37.50
N VAL A 3 -15.90 18.59 38.12
CA VAL A 3 -14.80 17.75 37.58
C VAL A 3 -15.31 16.51 36.81
N VAL A 4 -16.58 16.14 36.99
CA VAL A 4 -17.14 14.90 36.42
C VAL A 4 -17.47 15.03 34.93
N SER A 5 -17.76 16.24 34.42
CA SER A 5 -18.15 16.42 33.01
C SER A 5 -16.96 16.42 32.05
N LYS A 6 -15.78 16.89 32.46
CA LYS A 6 -14.59 16.86 31.57
C LYS A 6 -13.99 15.47 31.44
N ALA A 7 -13.94 14.69 32.50
CA ALA A 7 -13.43 13.33 32.45
C ALA A 7 -14.33 12.40 31.62
N ARG A 8 -15.66 12.56 31.72
CA ARG A 8 -16.62 11.78 30.89
C ARG A 8 -16.56 12.16 29.41
N LYS A 9 -16.38 13.46 29.08
CA LYS A 9 -16.20 13.87 27.68
C LYS A 9 -14.90 13.36 27.09
N ALA A 10 -13.79 13.41 27.83
CA ALA A 10 -12.51 12.91 27.38
C ALA A 10 -12.53 11.37 27.21
N ALA A 11 -13.14 10.63 28.14
CA ALA A 11 -13.29 9.18 28.02
C ALA A 11 -14.22 8.79 26.87
N ALA A 12 -15.32 9.50 26.63
CA ALA A 12 -16.22 9.26 25.52
C ALA A 12 -15.56 9.60 24.18
N GLN A 13 -14.78 10.67 24.09
CA GLN A 13 -14.00 10.99 22.90
C GLN A 13 -12.88 9.98 22.66
N ALA A 14 -12.20 9.50 23.68
CA ALA A 14 -11.19 8.47 23.56
C ALA A 14 -11.79 7.14 23.09
N SER A 15 -12.96 6.73 23.62
CA SER A 15 -13.66 5.52 23.17
C SER A 15 -14.21 5.67 21.76
N TYR A 16 -14.69 6.85 21.36
CA TYR A 16 -15.13 7.12 20.00
C TYR A 16 -13.98 7.06 19.00
N GLN A 17 -12.81 7.58 19.37
CA GLN A 17 -11.59 7.52 18.57
C GLN A 17 -11.04 6.09 18.48
N GLN A 18 -11.18 5.28 19.52
CA GLN A 18 -10.77 3.86 19.50
C GLN A 18 -11.70 2.97 18.68
N GLY A 19 -12.96 3.35 18.50
CA GLY A 19 -13.93 2.59 17.71
C GLY A 19 -13.80 2.77 16.20
N GLN A 20 -13.10 3.77 15.74
CA GLN A 20 -12.92 4.08 14.32
C GLN A 20 -11.63 3.43 13.79
N ARG A 21 -11.71 2.17 13.39
CA ARG A 21 -10.69 1.56 12.53
C ARG A 21 -10.78 2.19 11.14
N LYS A 22 -10.09 3.30 10.95
CA LYS A 22 -10.03 3.95 9.63
C LYS A 22 -9.09 3.16 8.74
N ASN A 23 -9.61 2.61 7.65
CA ASN A 23 -8.76 2.12 6.59
C ASN A 23 -8.09 3.33 5.92
N MET A 24 -6.76 3.33 5.91
CA MET A 24 -5.95 4.40 5.31
C MET A 24 -5.58 4.10 3.86
N ILE A 25 -5.71 2.84 3.43
CA ILE A 25 -5.35 2.42 2.09
C ILE A 25 -6.41 2.89 1.10
N TYR A 26 -5.99 3.66 0.11
CA TYR A 26 -6.82 4.07 -1.02
C TYR A 26 -6.88 2.95 -2.05
N ASN A 27 -8.08 2.66 -2.57
CA ASN A 27 -8.28 1.63 -3.59
C ASN A 27 -7.64 0.28 -3.19
N GLY A 28 -7.81 -0.12 -1.92
CA GLY A 28 -7.23 -1.35 -1.38
C GLY A 28 -7.88 -2.62 -1.94
N ASP A 29 -9.08 -2.50 -2.49
CA ASP A 29 -9.83 -3.54 -3.20
C ASP A 29 -9.46 -3.65 -4.69
N MET A 30 -8.55 -2.80 -5.18
CA MET A 30 -8.00 -2.78 -6.53
C MET A 30 -9.04 -2.61 -7.64
N THR A 31 -10.19 -2.01 -7.33
CA THR A 31 -11.32 -1.91 -8.27
C THR A 31 -11.22 -0.73 -9.21
N ILE A 32 -10.59 0.37 -8.77
CA ILE A 32 -10.53 1.64 -9.51
C ILE A 32 -9.27 1.65 -10.40
N CYS A 33 -9.48 1.71 -11.71
CA CYS A 33 -8.44 1.71 -12.74
C CYS A 33 -8.83 2.70 -13.86
N GLN A 34 -8.61 3.99 -13.63
CA GLN A 34 -9.08 5.05 -14.56
C GLN A 34 -8.16 5.21 -15.78
N ARG A 35 -6.88 4.84 -15.66
CA ARG A 35 -5.90 4.98 -16.74
C ARG A 35 -5.96 3.83 -17.73
N SER A 36 -5.90 2.61 -17.21
CA SER A 36 -5.90 1.37 -17.99
C SER A 36 -6.25 0.19 -17.09
N THR A 37 -6.66 -0.91 -17.68
CA THR A 37 -6.82 -2.19 -16.97
C THR A 37 -5.61 -3.10 -17.11
N SER A 38 -4.67 -2.78 -18.01
CA SER A 38 -3.42 -3.49 -18.20
C SER A 38 -2.38 -2.61 -18.88
N VAL A 39 -1.16 -2.63 -18.41
CA VAL A 39 0.01 -1.97 -19.01
C VAL A 39 1.17 -2.94 -18.98
N SER A 40 1.78 -3.18 -20.14
CA SER A 40 2.97 -4.02 -20.31
C SER A 40 4.23 -3.18 -20.51
N GLY A 41 5.39 -3.82 -20.37
CA GLY A 41 6.67 -3.16 -20.63
C GLY A 41 7.13 -2.24 -19.49
N ILE A 42 6.56 -2.37 -18.30
CA ILE A 42 6.97 -1.59 -17.13
C ILE A 42 8.30 -2.14 -16.61
N GLY A 43 9.27 -1.29 -16.43
CA GLY A 43 10.61 -1.59 -15.94
C GLY A 43 11.65 -0.76 -16.65
N ASN A 44 12.93 -0.91 -16.27
CA ASN A 44 14.05 -0.22 -16.91
C ASN A 44 13.88 1.33 -16.92
N GLY A 45 13.50 1.90 -15.79
CA GLY A 45 13.29 3.34 -15.61
C GLY A 45 11.82 3.80 -15.71
N ASP A 46 10.90 2.90 -16.06
CA ASP A 46 9.47 3.24 -16.20
C ASP A 46 8.70 3.09 -14.88
N ALA A 47 9.06 3.88 -13.88
CA ALA A 47 8.36 3.94 -12.61
C ALA A 47 7.16 4.91 -12.68
N GLY A 48 6.00 4.50 -12.15
CA GLY A 48 4.81 5.36 -12.18
C GLY A 48 3.51 4.73 -11.76
N TYR A 49 2.42 5.46 -12.01
CA TYR A 49 1.04 5.02 -11.78
C TYR A 49 0.46 4.51 -13.10
N HIS A 50 0.33 3.21 -13.26
CA HIS A 50 0.00 2.59 -14.54
C HIS A 50 -1.46 2.11 -14.62
N VAL A 51 -1.91 1.31 -13.68
CA VAL A 51 -3.22 0.64 -13.73
C VAL A 51 -4.09 1.04 -12.54
N GLN A 52 -3.88 0.43 -11.38
CA GLN A 52 -4.69 0.75 -10.19
C GLN A 52 -4.40 2.15 -9.70
N ASP A 53 -5.46 2.93 -9.51
CA ASP A 53 -5.33 4.30 -9.02
C ASP A 53 -4.74 4.33 -7.61
N ARG A 54 -3.85 5.28 -7.36
CA ARG A 54 -3.09 5.46 -6.12
C ARG A 54 -1.98 4.42 -5.87
N TRP A 55 -1.84 3.40 -6.72
CA TRP A 55 -0.77 2.41 -6.62
C TRP A 55 0.30 2.66 -7.67
N ARG A 56 1.53 2.80 -7.20
CA ARG A 56 2.70 3.13 -8.01
C ARG A 56 3.64 1.94 -8.09
N VAL A 57 4.14 1.64 -9.27
CA VAL A 57 5.33 0.82 -9.45
C VAL A 57 6.55 1.72 -9.31
N GLY A 58 7.48 1.33 -8.47
CA GLY A 58 8.77 1.99 -8.34
C GLY A 58 9.87 1.00 -8.65
N GLU A 59 10.96 1.51 -9.19
CA GLU A 59 12.18 0.75 -9.35
C GLU A 59 13.40 1.58 -8.98
N SER A 60 14.46 0.91 -8.61
CA SER A 60 15.77 1.49 -8.31
C SER A 60 16.86 0.50 -8.68
N GLY A 61 18.05 0.97 -8.94
CA GLY A 61 19.09 0.16 -9.55
C GLY A 61 18.91 0.13 -11.06
N ALA A 62 19.15 -0.97 -11.68
CA ALA A 62 18.86 -1.21 -13.09
C ALA A 62 18.37 -2.65 -13.28
N PRO A 63 17.27 -3.05 -12.59
CA PRO A 63 16.75 -4.38 -12.81
C PRO A 63 16.28 -4.46 -14.27
N ASN A 64 16.93 -5.29 -15.07
CA ASN A 64 16.48 -5.53 -16.45
C ASN A 64 15.18 -6.36 -16.51
N ALA A 65 14.50 -6.46 -15.37
CA ALA A 65 13.21 -7.10 -15.29
C ALA A 65 12.13 -6.21 -15.91
N VAL A 66 11.25 -6.82 -16.68
CA VAL A 66 10.09 -6.15 -17.26
C VAL A 66 8.84 -6.84 -16.73
N VAL A 67 7.89 -6.04 -16.30
CA VAL A 67 6.62 -6.54 -15.76
C VAL A 67 5.42 -5.99 -16.53
N THR A 68 4.35 -6.75 -16.48
CA THR A 68 3.01 -6.30 -16.86
C THR A 68 2.20 -6.11 -15.59
N MET A 69 1.66 -4.91 -15.39
CA MET A 69 0.72 -4.61 -14.33
C MET A 69 -0.69 -4.68 -14.88
N SER A 70 -1.59 -5.38 -14.19
CA SER A 70 -2.97 -5.53 -14.66
C SER A 70 -3.96 -5.65 -13.49
N LYS A 71 -5.22 -5.32 -13.77
CA LYS A 71 -6.36 -5.67 -12.95
C LYS A 71 -6.73 -7.12 -13.22
N SER A 72 -6.77 -7.94 -12.19
CA SER A 72 -7.15 -9.34 -12.27
C SER A 72 -8.49 -9.60 -11.59
N THR A 73 -9.26 -10.52 -12.10
CA THR A 73 -10.47 -11.05 -11.46
C THR A 73 -10.17 -12.18 -10.49
N THR A 74 -8.94 -12.69 -10.45
CA THR A 74 -8.50 -13.63 -9.43
C THR A 74 -8.27 -12.84 -8.14
N ALA A 75 -9.20 -12.95 -7.21
CA ALA A 75 -9.20 -12.21 -5.96
C ALA A 75 -9.63 -13.13 -4.80
N PRO A 76 -9.29 -12.80 -3.55
CA PRO A 76 -9.81 -13.54 -2.41
C PRO A 76 -11.31 -13.29 -2.23
N ASP A 77 -11.97 -14.18 -1.48
CA ASP A 77 -13.39 -14.07 -1.20
C ASP A 77 -13.73 -12.70 -0.59
N GLY A 78 -14.81 -12.09 -1.10
CA GLY A 78 -15.24 -10.75 -0.71
C GLY A 78 -14.62 -9.60 -1.51
N PHE A 79 -13.70 -9.88 -2.45
CA PHE A 79 -13.10 -8.89 -3.33
C PHE A 79 -13.40 -9.18 -4.79
N ALA A 80 -13.70 -8.13 -5.57
CA ALA A 80 -14.01 -8.28 -6.99
C ALA A 80 -12.76 -8.32 -7.88
N SER A 81 -11.63 -7.81 -7.40
CA SER A 81 -10.40 -7.70 -8.19
C SER A 81 -9.15 -7.69 -7.33
N SER A 82 -8.03 -7.90 -7.97
CA SER A 82 -6.70 -7.77 -7.41
C SER A 82 -5.76 -7.04 -8.37
N LEU A 83 -4.66 -6.54 -7.85
CA LEU A 83 -3.53 -6.09 -8.64
C LEU A 83 -2.67 -7.30 -8.97
N LYS A 84 -2.41 -7.52 -10.27
CA LYS A 84 -1.49 -8.55 -10.76
C LYS A 84 -0.23 -7.89 -11.32
N LEU A 85 0.92 -8.36 -10.86
CA LEU A 85 2.20 -8.12 -11.51
C LEU A 85 2.70 -9.43 -12.12
N ASP A 86 2.95 -9.42 -13.41
CA ASP A 86 3.46 -10.55 -14.17
C ASP A 86 4.84 -10.20 -14.71
N CYS A 87 5.87 -10.92 -14.28
CA CYS A 87 7.22 -10.73 -14.80
C CYS A 87 7.32 -11.37 -16.19
N THR A 88 7.35 -10.52 -17.19
CA THR A 88 7.41 -10.94 -18.60
C THR A 88 8.82 -11.11 -19.10
N THR A 89 9.78 -10.39 -18.51
CA THR A 89 11.21 -10.57 -18.76
C THR A 89 11.93 -10.60 -17.42
N ALA A 90 12.56 -11.71 -17.12
CA ALA A 90 13.36 -11.84 -15.90
C ALA A 90 14.70 -11.13 -16.08
N SER A 91 15.19 -10.48 -15.02
CA SER A 91 16.57 -10.01 -14.97
C SER A 91 17.53 -11.20 -14.92
N GLY A 92 18.52 -11.21 -15.77
CA GLY A 92 19.58 -12.23 -15.76
C GLY A 92 20.58 -12.02 -14.62
N THR A 93 20.68 -10.80 -14.10
CA THR A 93 21.56 -10.42 -12.99
C THR A 93 20.83 -9.43 -12.11
N VAL A 94 20.72 -9.73 -10.83
CA VAL A 94 20.11 -8.86 -9.83
C VAL A 94 21.19 -8.45 -8.87
N ALA A 95 21.43 -7.15 -8.74
CA ALA A 95 22.34 -6.57 -7.77
C ALA A 95 21.63 -6.27 -6.46
N ASP A 96 22.37 -6.12 -5.37
CA ASP A 96 21.83 -5.83 -4.04
C ASP A 96 21.03 -4.50 -3.98
N ALA A 97 21.32 -3.58 -4.89
CA ALA A 97 20.64 -2.28 -4.99
C ALA A 97 19.41 -2.32 -5.90
N ASP A 98 19.16 -3.41 -6.60
CA ASP A 98 18.01 -3.52 -7.51
C ASP A 98 16.72 -3.70 -6.71
N LEU A 99 15.75 -2.87 -7.01
CA LEU A 99 14.47 -2.82 -6.34
C LEU A 99 13.34 -2.73 -7.36
N LEU A 100 12.35 -3.60 -7.20
CA LEU A 100 11.05 -3.46 -7.83
C LEU A 100 10.00 -3.47 -6.73
N VAL A 101 9.21 -2.42 -6.62
CA VAL A 101 8.27 -2.22 -5.53
C VAL A 101 6.91 -1.74 -6.02
N ILE A 102 5.86 -2.20 -5.35
CA ILE A 102 4.53 -1.60 -5.41
C ILE A 102 4.36 -0.74 -4.16
N SER A 103 3.99 0.50 -4.34
CA SER A 103 3.87 1.46 -3.24
C SER A 103 2.62 2.29 -3.32
N GLN A 104 2.19 2.79 -2.16
CA GLN A 104 1.18 3.82 -2.05
C GLN A 104 1.74 4.96 -1.21
N LEU A 105 1.57 6.18 -1.67
CA LEU A 105 2.00 7.39 -0.99
C LEU A 105 0.83 7.98 -0.20
N PHE A 106 1.10 8.35 1.04
CA PHE A 106 0.16 9.02 1.93
C PHE A 106 0.61 10.44 2.18
N GLU A 107 -0.32 11.36 2.18
CA GLU A 107 -0.04 12.75 2.55
C GLU A 107 0.02 12.87 4.08
N GLY A 108 0.86 13.79 4.58
CA GLY A 108 1.02 13.98 6.03
C GLY A 108 -0.29 14.32 6.75
N GLN A 109 -1.20 15.02 6.08
CA GLN A 109 -2.54 15.33 6.63
C GLN A 109 -3.39 14.07 6.87
N ASP A 110 -3.23 13.02 6.06
CA ASP A 110 -3.95 11.75 6.24
C ASP A 110 -3.43 10.99 7.44
N LEU A 111 -2.17 11.21 7.79
CA LEU A 111 -1.45 10.53 8.88
C LEU A 111 -1.55 11.22 10.24
N GLN A 112 -2.20 12.39 10.33
CA GLN A 112 -2.32 13.15 11.59
C GLN A 112 -2.90 12.32 12.74
N SER A 113 -3.82 11.40 12.42
CA SER A 113 -4.43 10.53 13.42
C SER A 113 -3.47 9.50 14.03
N TRP A 114 -2.30 9.31 13.44
CA TRP A 114 -1.28 8.38 13.95
C TRP A 114 -0.44 8.97 15.06
N ASN A 115 -0.42 10.31 15.19
CA ASN A 115 0.42 11.04 16.14
C ASN A 115 1.89 10.61 16.03
N LYS A 116 2.40 10.41 14.80
CA LYS A 116 3.77 10.00 14.56
C LYS A 116 4.74 11.02 15.15
N GLY A 117 5.76 10.55 15.87
CA GLY A 117 6.76 11.42 16.53
C GLY A 117 6.32 11.96 17.89
N ASP A 118 5.12 11.61 18.38
CA ASP A 118 4.59 12.01 19.69
C ASP A 118 4.57 10.82 20.65
N ALA A 119 4.59 11.11 21.96
CA ALA A 119 4.41 10.10 23.02
C ALA A 119 3.05 9.39 22.95
N GLN A 120 2.08 9.96 22.22
CA GLN A 120 0.76 9.41 21.97
C GLN A 120 0.66 8.70 20.62
N ALA A 121 1.80 8.34 20.01
CA ALA A 121 1.82 7.61 18.74
C ALA A 121 0.98 6.33 18.81
N ARG A 122 0.22 6.07 17.76
CA ARG A 122 -0.72 4.95 17.71
C ARG A 122 -0.11 3.76 16.97
N ALA A 123 -0.42 2.56 17.45
CA ALA A 123 -0.12 1.35 16.73
C ALA A 123 -0.96 1.27 15.45
N ILE A 124 -0.33 0.85 14.36
CA ILE A 124 -0.98 0.55 13.09
C ILE A 124 -0.89 -0.94 12.80
N THR A 125 -1.88 -1.46 12.10
CA THR A 125 -1.86 -2.85 11.62
C THR A 125 -1.93 -2.83 10.11
N ILE A 126 -1.03 -3.54 9.46
CA ILE A 126 -1.04 -3.76 8.01
C ILE A 126 -1.52 -5.20 7.78
N SER A 127 -2.53 -5.37 6.94
CA SER A 127 -3.02 -6.67 6.51
C SER A 127 -3.29 -6.64 5.00
N PHE A 128 -2.99 -7.73 4.33
CA PHE A 128 -3.18 -7.86 2.88
C PHE A 128 -3.27 -9.34 2.49
N TRP A 129 -3.79 -9.58 1.31
CA TRP A 129 -3.77 -10.87 0.65
C TRP A 129 -2.68 -10.88 -0.41
N VAL A 130 -1.92 -11.97 -0.45
CA VAL A 130 -0.91 -12.21 -1.49
C VAL A 130 -1.10 -13.60 -2.08
N ASN A 131 -1.04 -13.66 -3.40
CA ASN A 131 -0.97 -14.91 -4.15
C ASN A 131 0.22 -14.83 -5.10
N THR A 132 1.12 -15.78 -5.01
CA THR A 132 2.33 -15.80 -5.83
C THR A 132 2.66 -17.21 -6.31
N THR A 133 3.17 -17.30 -7.52
CA THR A 133 3.67 -18.56 -8.10
C THR A 133 5.16 -18.78 -7.83
N LYS A 134 5.84 -17.78 -7.28
CA LYS A 134 7.27 -17.85 -6.95
C LYS A 134 7.47 -17.90 -5.45
N THR A 135 8.28 -18.82 -4.98
CA THR A 135 8.76 -18.87 -3.60
C THR A 135 9.89 -17.86 -3.41
N GLY A 136 9.92 -17.20 -2.28
CA GLY A 136 10.94 -16.20 -1.96
C GLY A 136 10.54 -15.35 -0.75
N THR A 137 11.40 -14.42 -0.40
CA THR A 137 11.15 -13.43 0.64
C THR A 137 10.52 -12.18 0.03
N TYR A 138 9.33 -11.83 0.52
CA TYR A 138 8.64 -10.60 0.16
C TYR A 138 8.73 -9.64 1.33
N ILE A 139 9.18 -8.42 1.08
CA ILE A 139 9.45 -7.42 2.11
C ILE A 139 8.34 -6.37 2.07
N ILE A 140 7.80 -6.03 3.24
CA ILE A 140 6.93 -4.88 3.42
C ILE A 140 7.70 -3.87 4.24
N SER A 141 7.76 -2.64 3.76
CA SER A 141 8.39 -1.55 4.46
C SER A 141 7.47 -0.34 4.51
N MET A 142 7.59 0.40 5.59
CA MET A 142 7.06 1.75 5.70
C MET A 142 8.25 2.69 5.63
N TYR A 143 8.18 3.62 4.69
CA TYR A 143 9.25 4.57 4.45
C TYR A 143 8.76 5.98 4.74
N ASP A 144 9.60 6.76 5.38
CA ASP A 144 9.37 8.16 5.71
C ASP A 144 10.49 8.98 5.07
N ASN A 145 10.12 9.96 4.28
CA ASN A 145 11.03 10.89 3.61
C ASN A 145 11.10 12.21 4.36
#